data_8841fee4c06d1c417d10c3afd7b9aab8
#
_entry.id   8841fee4c06d1c417d10c3afd7b9aab8
#
_cell.length_a   1.000
_cell.length_b   1.000
_cell.length_c   1.000
_cell.angle_alpha   90.00
_cell.angle_beta   90.00
_cell.angle_gamma   90.00
#
_symmetry.space_group_name_H-M   'P 1'
#
loop_
_entity.id
_entity.type
_entity.pdbx_description
1 polymer ?
#
loop_
_entity_poly.entity_id
_entity_poly.type
_entity_poly.pdbx_seq_one_letter_code
_entity_poly.pdbx_strand_id
1 'polypeptide(L)'
;MGEVIEIPYKPREHQLRVHELLDGKRFAVVVAHRRFGKTVAALNHLIREAVLNEKETPRYAYIAPTYGQAKRVAWDYLVKYTTPLGGTNNISELRVDFWGRRIQLYGSDNPDSLRGQFFDGVIIDEVGDQ
;
A
#
# COMPACT_ATOMS: atom_id res chain seq x y z
N MET A 1 18.44 1.85 -4.39
CA MET A 1 18.11 0.67 -5.14
C MET A 1 16.72 0.19 -4.83
N GLY A 2 15.89 0.00 -5.81
CA GLY A 2 14.53 -0.43 -5.61
C GLY A 2 14.33 -1.90 -5.88
N GLU A 3 13.23 -2.38 -5.44
CA GLU A 3 12.81 -3.75 -5.70
C GLU A 3 11.41 -3.69 -6.30
N VAL A 4 11.22 -4.40 -7.40
CA VAL A 4 9.92 -4.44 -8.06
C VAL A 4 9.49 -5.89 -8.16
N ILE A 5 8.31 -6.18 -7.65
CA ILE A 5 7.72 -7.49 -7.75
C ILE A 5 6.47 -7.34 -8.59
N GLU A 6 6.44 -8.04 -9.71
CA GLU A 6 5.32 -7.93 -10.64
C GLU A 6 4.51 -9.20 -10.66
N ILE A 7 3.21 -9.03 -10.59
CA ILE A 7 2.26 -10.11 -10.76
C ILE A 7 1.52 -9.79 -12.06
N PRO A 8 1.15 -10.78 -12.86
CA PRO A 8 0.48 -10.50 -14.13
C PRO A 8 -0.58 -9.43 -13.97
N TYR A 9 -0.50 -8.37 -14.79
CA TYR A 9 -1.20 -7.16 -14.50
C TYR A 9 -1.35 -6.34 -15.78
N LYS A 10 -2.52 -5.83 -16.01
CA LYS A 10 -2.79 -4.97 -17.13
C LYS A 10 -3.43 -3.68 -16.58
N PRO A 11 -2.68 -2.61 -16.48
CA PRO A 11 -3.19 -1.40 -15.83
C PRO A 11 -4.33 -0.78 -16.59
N ARG A 12 -5.26 -0.22 -15.86
CA ARG A 12 -6.32 0.59 -16.42
C ARG A 12 -5.86 2.03 -16.44
N GLU A 13 -6.67 2.88 -17.08
CA GLU A 13 -6.27 4.26 -17.29
C GLU A 13 -5.92 4.97 -15.98
N HIS A 14 -6.78 4.85 -14.98
CA HIS A 14 -6.51 5.54 -13.72
C HIS A 14 -5.32 4.94 -12.99
N GLN A 15 -5.05 3.67 -13.20
CA GLN A 15 -3.90 3.02 -12.58
C GLN A 15 -2.60 3.47 -13.24
N LEU A 16 -2.65 3.72 -14.55
CA LEU A 16 -1.48 4.28 -15.22
C LEU A 16 -1.14 5.65 -14.64
N ARG A 17 -2.15 6.44 -14.32
CA ARG A 17 -1.91 7.73 -13.72
C ARG A 17 -1.25 7.58 -12.36
N VAL A 18 -1.70 6.60 -11.58
CA VAL A 18 -1.09 6.33 -10.29
C VAL A 18 0.37 5.93 -10.47
N HIS A 19 0.65 5.07 -11.45
CA HIS A 19 2.03 4.69 -11.73
C HIS A 19 2.89 5.91 -12.03
N GLU A 20 2.36 6.85 -12.80
CA GLU A 20 3.11 8.05 -13.11
C GLU A 20 3.43 8.87 -11.87
N LEU A 21 2.46 8.95 -10.96
CA LEU A 21 2.67 9.70 -9.73
C LEU A 21 3.68 9.03 -8.81
N LEU A 22 3.86 7.74 -8.96
CA LEU A 22 4.77 6.98 -8.13
C LEU A 22 6.12 6.74 -8.80
N ASP A 23 6.32 7.36 -9.93
CA ASP A 23 7.57 7.21 -10.67
C ASP A 23 8.75 7.58 -9.77
N GLY A 24 9.80 6.76 -9.83
CA GLY A 24 10.99 7.00 -9.02
C GLY A 24 10.93 6.41 -7.64
N LYS A 25 9.87 5.71 -7.28
CA LYS A 25 9.81 5.06 -5.98
C LYS A 25 10.72 3.84 -5.97
N ARG A 26 11.20 3.51 -4.79
CA ARG A 26 12.18 2.46 -4.63
C ARG A 26 11.63 1.08 -4.87
N PHE A 27 10.35 0.90 -4.59
CA PHE A 27 9.83 -0.43 -4.42
C PHE A 27 8.35 -0.41 -4.76
N ALA A 28 7.92 -1.37 -5.56
CA ALA A 28 6.50 -1.48 -5.90
C ALA A 28 6.13 -2.94 -6.05
N VAL A 29 5.00 -3.30 -5.48
CA VAL A 29 4.41 -4.61 -5.67
C VAL A 29 3.05 -4.36 -6.32
N VAL A 30 2.84 -4.98 -7.46
CA VAL A 30 1.59 -4.84 -8.18
C VAL A 30 0.82 -6.14 -8.05
N VAL A 31 -0.39 -6.07 -7.55
CA VAL A 31 -1.21 -7.24 -7.28
C VAL A 31 -2.46 -7.16 -8.13
N ALA A 32 -2.60 -8.10 -9.05
CA ALA A 32 -3.76 -8.16 -9.93
C ALA A 32 -4.51 -9.45 -9.58
N HIS A 33 -5.53 -9.32 -8.74
CA HIS A 33 -6.19 -10.51 -8.25
C HIS A 33 -7.57 -10.21 -7.72
N ARG A 34 -8.24 -11.24 -7.27
CA ARG A 34 -9.59 -11.14 -6.75
C ARG A 34 -9.76 -11.85 -5.43
N ARG A 35 -8.67 -12.28 -4.80
CA ARG A 35 -8.78 -13.12 -3.62
C ARG A 35 -8.12 -12.49 -2.44
N PHE A 36 -8.70 -12.72 -1.29
CA PHE A 36 -8.19 -12.27 -0.02
C PHE A 36 -6.76 -12.67 0.22
N GLY A 37 -6.41 -13.92 -0.12
CA GLY A 37 -5.10 -14.43 0.19
C GLY A 37 -3.99 -13.56 -0.36
N LYS A 38 -4.18 -13.01 -1.54
CA LYS A 38 -3.16 -12.16 -2.14
C LYS A 38 -3.07 -10.81 -1.46
N THR A 39 -4.20 -10.27 -1.01
CA THR A 39 -4.19 -9.02 -0.27
C THR A 39 -3.44 -9.19 1.04
N VAL A 40 -3.72 -10.28 1.75
CA VAL A 40 -3.05 -10.55 3.02
C VAL A 40 -1.56 -10.72 2.80
N ALA A 41 -1.17 -11.47 1.77
CA ALA A 41 0.25 -11.67 1.47
C ALA A 41 0.94 -10.36 1.13
N ALA A 42 0.28 -9.51 0.35
CA ALA A 42 0.84 -8.23 -0.04
C ALA A 42 1.03 -7.33 1.17
N LEU A 43 0.04 -7.29 2.06
CA LEU A 43 0.14 -6.47 3.26
C LEU A 43 1.26 -6.95 4.16
N ASN A 44 1.38 -8.26 4.33
CA ASN A 44 2.44 -8.80 5.17
C ASN A 44 3.81 -8.53 4.56
N HIS A 45 3.90 -8.58 3.23
CA HIS A 45 5.15 -8.22 2.57
C HIS A 45 5.51 -6.76 2.84
N LEU A 46 4.51 -5.89 2.76
CA LEU A 46 4.72 -4.46 2.99
C LEU A 46 5.18 -4.21 4.43
N ILE A 47 4.54 -4.87 5.38
CA ILE A 47 4.90 -4.74 6.79
C ILE A 47 6.32 -5.23 7.01
N ARG A 48 6.67 -6.35 6.39
CA ARG A 48 8.01 -6.90 6.54
C ARG A 48 9.05 -5.92 5.99
N GLU A 49 8.79 -5.35 4.81
CA GLU A 49 9.71 -4.39 4.24
C GLU A 49 9.85 -3.17 5.14
N ALA A 50 8.75 -2.73 5.73
CA ALA A 50 8.80 -1.59 6.63
C ALA A 50 9.63 -1.89 7.87
N VAL A 51 9.48 -3.10 8.41
CA VAL A 51 10.24 -3.51 9.60
C VAL A 51 11.72 -3.56 9.30
N LEU A 52 12.08 -4.07 8.12
CA LEU A 52 13.48 -4.29 7.77
C LEU A 52 14.18 -3.04 7.23
N ASN A 53 13.42 -2.00 6.91
CA ASN A 53 13.99 -0.78 6.37
C ASN A 53 14.79 -0.07 7.45
N GLU A 54 16.02 0.32 7.13
CA GLU A 54 16.90 0.93 8.11
C GLU A 54 16.75 2.44 8.22
N LYS A 55 15.90 3.04 7.38
CA LYS A 55 15.63 4.46 7.51
C LYS A 55 14.91 4.76 8.81
N GLU A 56 15.02 6.01 9.27
CA GLU A 56 14.37 6.39 10.51
C GLU A 56 12.86 6.45 10.39
N THR A 57 12.37 6.96 9.25
CA THR A 57 10.92 7.16 9.09
C THR A 57 10.44 6.65 7.74
N PRO A 58 10.50 5.34 7.51
CA PRO A 58 10.04 4.81 6.23
C PRO A 58 8.54 5.00 6.05
N ARG A 59 8.13 5.21 4.81
CA ARG A 59 6.73 5.43 4.46
C ARG A 59 6.31 4.45 3.39
N TYR A 60 5.19 3.79 3.61
CA TYR A 60 4.68 2.77 2.70
C TYR A 60 3.23 3.02 2.40
N ALA A 61 2.79 2.61 1.23
CA ALA A 61 1.41 2.82 0.80
C ALA A 61 0.81 1.56 0.21
N TYR A 62 -0.46 1.37 0.46
CA TYR A 62 -1.28 0.36 -0.18
C TYR A 62 -2.40 1.11 -0.90
N ILE A 63 -2.52 0.90 -2.20
CA ILE A 63 -3.42 1.66 -3.04
C ILE A 63 -4.42 0.72 -3.68
N ALA A 64 -5.70 0.95 -3.42
CA ALA A 64 -6.80 0.20 -4.02
C ALA A 64 -7.51 1.08 -5.03
N PRO A 65 -8.42 0.52 -5.84
CA PRO A 65 -9.14 1.35 -6.81
C PRO A 65 -9.92 2.50 -6.18
N THR A 66 -10.49 2.29 -5.00
CA THR A 66 -11.15 3.38 -4.29
C THR A 66 -10.74 3.34 -2.82
N TYR A 67 -10.86 4.49 -2.19
CA TYR A 67 -10.57 4.61 -0.76
C TYR A 67 -11.48 3.66 0.05
N GLY A 68 -12.76 3.60 -0.33
CA GLY A 68 -13.69 2.71 0.35
C GLY A 68 -13.31 1.26 0.23
N GLN A 69 -12.80 0.86 -0.93
CA GLN A 69 -12.35 -0.52 -1.11
C GLN A 69 -11.10 -0.79 -0.29
N ALA A 70 -10.18 0.18 -0.23
CA ALA A 70 -9.00 0.02 0.59
C ALA A 70 -9.41 -0.25 2.04
N LYS A 71 -10.38 0.51 2.53
CA LYS A 71 -10.85 0.32 3.90
C LYS A 71 -11.49 -1.05 4.09
N ARG A 72 -12.39 -1.44 3.17
CA ARG A 72 -13.10 -2.72 3.32
C ARG A 72 -12.19 -3.92 3.22
N VAL A 73 -11.19 -3.83 2.36
CA VAL A 73 -10.40 -5.01 2.02
C VAL A 73 -9.15 -5.12 2.89
N ALA A 74 -8.52 -4.01 3.20
CA ALA A 74 -7.18 -4.04 3.77
C ALA A 74 -7.08 -3.52 5.20
N TRP A 75 -7.98 -2.63 5.62
CA TRP A 75 -7.78 -1.95 6.89
C TRP A 75 -7.71 -2.91 8.08
N ASP A 76 -8.67 -3.82 8.17
CA ASP A 76 -8.71 -4.73 9.32
C ASP A 76 -7.47 -5.61 9.36
N TYR A 77 -7.01 -6.06 8.20
CA TYR A 77 -5.80 -6.87 8.14
C TYR A 77 -4.57 -6.07 8.53
N LEU A 78 -4.49 -4.83 8.06
CA LEU A 78 -3.35 -4.00 8.41
C LEU A 78 -3.28 -3.78 9.91
N VAL A 79 -4.41 -3.48 10.54
CA VAL A 79 -4.46 -3.30 11.98
C VAL A 79 -4.08 -4.60 12.69
N LYS A 80 -4.65 -5.70 12.22
CA LYS A 80 -4.42 -6.99 12.85
C LYS A 80 -2.94 -7.36 12.87
N TYR A 81 -2.27 -7.16 11.75
CA TYR A 81 -0.90 -7.61 11.63
C TYR A 81 0.11 -6.62 12.19
N THR A 82 -0.30 -5.39 12.46
CA THR A 82 0.61 -4.42 13.06
C THR A 82 0.39 -4.27 14.56
N THR A 83 -0.72 -4.78 15.09
CA THR A 83 -0.96 -4.71 16.53
C THR A 83 0.16 -5.35 17.34
N PRO A 84 0.67 -6.54 16.97
CA PRO A 84 1.78 -7.11 17.73
C PRO A 84 3.04 -6.25 17.74
N LEU A 85 3.14 -5.33 16.79
CA LEU A 85 4.29 -4.43 16.71
C LEU A 85 4.05 -3.14 17.48
N GLY A 86 2.93 -3.03 18.19
CA GLY A 86 2.63 -1.82 18.94
C GLY A 86 2.09 -0.70 18.08
N GLY A 87 1.42 -1.04 16.98
CA GLY A 87 0.95 -0.02 16.05
C GLY A 87 -0.09 0.91 16.64
N THR A 88 -0.01 2.17 16.23
CA THR A 88 -0.99 3.19 16.57
C THR A 88 -1.83 3.46 15.33
N ASN A 89 -3.15 3.39 15.49
CA ASN A 89 -4.06 3.47 14.35
C ASN A 89 -4.71 4.83 14.24
N ASN A 90 -4.78 5.35 13.01
CA ASN A 90 -5.55 6.55 12.72
C ASN A 90 -6.59 6.17 11.68
N ILE A 91 -7.82 5.93 12.14
CA ILE A 91 -8.84 5.39 11.25
C ILE A 91 -9.36 6.43 10.27
N SER A 92 -9.30 7.70 10.62
CA SER A 92 -9.79 8.71 9.68
C SER A 92 -8.87 8.88 8.49
N GLU A 93 -7.59 8.56 8.65
CA GLU A 93 -6.64 8.62 7.53
C GLU A 93 -6.22 7.24 7.06
N LEU A 94 -6.72 6.19 7.68
CA LEU A 94 -6.40 4.80 7.35
C LEU A 94 -4.91 4.55 7.34
N ARG A 95 -4.26 4.95 8.40
CA ARG A 95 -2.82 4.73 8.51
C ARG A 95 -2.47 4.09 9.84
N VAL A 96 -1.35 3.38 9.85
CA VAL A 96 -0.82 2.75 11.05
C VAL A 96 0.63 3.19 11.18
N ASP A 97 1.01 3.58 12.39
CA ASP A 97 2.38 3.97 12.70
C ASP A 97 2.95 2.99 13.71
N PHE A 98 4.16 2.51 13.46
CA PHE A 98 4.85 1.65 14.41
C PHE A 98 6.36 1.82 14.19
N TRP A 99 7.10 1.96 15.28
CA TRP A 99 8.56 2.06 15.27
C TRP A 99 9.06 3.19 14.37
N GLY A 100 8.30 4.28 14.28
CA GLY A 100 8.64 5.39 13.40
C GLY A 100 8.27 5.17 11.94
N ARG A 101 7.72 4.03 11.60
CA ARG A 101 7.32 3.69 10.24
C ARG A 101 5.83 3.95 10.06
N ARG A 102 5.45 4.20 8.82
CA ARG A 102 4.03 4.45 8.52
C ARG A 102 3.60 3.65 7.31
N ILE A 103 2.45 3.01 7.44
CA ILE A 103 1.78 2.35 6.31
C ILE A 103 0.40 2.98 6.22
N GLN A 104 0.05 3.49 5.05
CA GLN A 104 -1.21 4.20 4.86
C GLN A 104 -1.92 3.67 3.63
N LEU A 105 -3.25 3.61 3.73
CA LEU A 105 -4.09 3.14 2.63
C LEU A 105 -4.59 4.32 1.83
N TYR A 106 -4.66 4.15 0.50
CA TYR A 106 -5.10 5.18 -0.43
C TYR A 106 -6.04 4.59 -1.46
N GLY A 107 -6.81 5.46 -2.09
CA GLY A 107 -7.61 5.07 -3.26
C GLY A 107 -7.08 5.75 -4.49
N SER A 108 -6.99 5.01 -5.60
CA SER A 108 -6.53 5.60 -6.85
C SER A 108 -7.60 6.50 -7.48
N ASP A 109 -8.82 6.49 -6.93
CA ASP A 109 -9.86 7.42 -7.34
C ASP A 109 -9.55 8.84 -6.87
N ASN A 110 -8.54 9.01 -6.02
CA ASN A 110 -8.12 10.34 -5.58
C ASN A 110 -6.60 10.43 -5.74
N PRO A 111 -6.12 10.51 -6.98
CA PRO A 111 -4.66 10.50 -7.19
C PRO A 111 -3.96 11.71 -6.59
N ASP A 112 -4.67 12.81 -6.38
CA ASP A 112 -4.03 13.98 -5.80
C ASP A 112 -3.53 13.71 -4.38
N SER A 113 -4.13 12.76 -3.66
CA SER A 113 -3.67 12.43 -2.32
C SER A 113 -2.28 11.82 -2.34
N LEU A 114 -1.82 11.34 -3.48
CA LEU A 114 -0.51 10.74 -3.62
C LEU A 114 0.54 11.74 -4.12
N ARG A 115 0.09 12.89 -4.60
CA ARG A 115 0.99 13.86 -5.20
C ARG A 115 1.89 14.46 -4.13
N GLY A 116 3.16 14.52 -4.43
CA GLY A 116 4.12 15.10 -3.49
C GLY A 116 4.54 14.18 -2.36
N GLN A 117 4.00 12.98 -2.32
CA GLN A 117 4.37 12.01 -1.30
C GLN A 117 5.60 11.22 -1.74
N PHE A 118 6.42 10.88 -0.78
CA PHE A 118 7.55 9.99 -1.03
C PHE A 118 7.31 8.69 -0.30
N PHE A 119 7.33 7.59 -1.03
CA PHE A 119 7.15 6.27 -0.44
C PHE A 119 8.38 5.44 -0.68
N ASP A 120 8.75 4.66 0.31
CA ASP A 120 9.82 3.67 0.17
C ASP A 120 9.31 2.39 -0.47
N GLY A 121 8.01 2.17 -0.42
CA GLY A 121 7.41 1.03 -1.07
C GLY A 121 5.92 1.23 -1.25
N VAL A 122 5.38 0.61 -2.30
CA VAL A 122 3.98 0.78 -2.66
C VAL A 122 3.41 -0.54 -3.14
N ILE A 123 2.18 -0.81 -2.75
CA ILE A 123 1.39 -1.91 -3.33
C ILE A 123 0.22 -1.28 -4.07
N ILE A 124 0.04 -1.69 -5.32
CA ILE A 124 -1.12 -1.29 -6.10
C ILE A 124 -1.99 -2.52 -6.29
N ASP A 125 -3.17 -2.48 -5.70
CA ASP A 125 -4.05 -3.62 -5.63
C ASP A 125 -5.24 -3.39 -6.53
N GLU A 126 -5.57 -4.39 -7.36
CA GLU A 126 -6.69 -4.31 -8.27
C GLU A 126 -7.91 -5.07 -7.76
N VAL A 127 -7.90 -5.42 -6.49
CA VAL A 127 -9.05 -6.14 -5.93
C VAL A 127 -10.30 -5.29 -6.11
N GLY A 128 -11.41 -5.91 -6.40
CA GLY A 128 -12.65 -5.18 -6.63
C GLY A 128 -12.79 -4.69 -8.06
N ASP A 129 -11.82 -4.93 -8.87
CA ASP A 129 -11.85 -4.57 -10.27
C ASP A 129 -12.57 -5.67 -11.01
N GLN A 130 -13.82 -5.52 -11.23
CA GLN A 130 -14.68 -6.57 -11.77
C GLN A 130 -14.85 -6.46 -13.26
#